data_5b90d6aa1190686efbd5e880edc2320f
#
_entry.id   5b90d6aa1190686efbd5e880edc2320f
#
_cell.length_a   1.000
_cell.length_b   1.000
_cell.length_c   1.000
_cell.angle_alpha   90.00
_cell.angle_beta   90.00
_cell.angle_gamma   90.00
#
_symmetry.space_group_name_H-M   'P 1'
#
loop_
_entity.id
_entity.type
_entity.pdbx_description
1 polymer ?
#
loop_
_entity_poly.entity_id
_entity_poly.type
_entity_poly.pdbx_seq_one_letter_code
_entity_poly.pdbx_strand_id
1 'polypeptide(L)' 'MGVQAFVLCNTRPGTGFAVLRKVKEVPGIKSAYACWGRPDIFAFCEAKGLRELTSLVFDGIQRIDGIEGSETHIVAEEV' A
#
# COMPACT_ATOMS: atom_id res chain seq x y z
N MET A 1 -14.98 -1.21 14.56
CA MET A 1 -13.54 -1.48 14.60
C MET A 1 -13.00 -1.49 13.20
N GLY A 2 -11.84 -0.93 13.01
CA GLY A 2 -11.24 -0.84 11.71
C GLY A 2 -10.44 -2.08 11.33
N VAL A 3 -10.01 -2.08 10.08
CA VAL A 3 -9.10 -3.09 9.54
C VAL A 3 -7.76 -2.41 9.31
N GLN A 4 -6.70 -3.04 9.77
CA GLN A 4 -5.34 -2.57 9.56
C GLN A 4 -4.64 -3.54 8.60
N ALA A 5 -3.81 -3.01 7.72
CA ALA A 5 -3.12 -3.85 6.75
C ALA A 5 -1.80 -3.23 6.33
N PHE A 6 -0.88 -4.10 5.94
CA PHE A 6 0.35 -3.70 5.27
C PHE A 6 0.20 -4.00 3.79
N VAL A 7 0.55 -3.04 2.96
CA VAL A 7 0.55 -3.21 1.51
C VAL A 7 1.99 -3.11 1.04
N LEU A 8 2.48 -4.19 0.46
CA LEU A 8 3.86 -4.29 0.00
C LEU A 8 3.84 -4.27 -1.52
N CYS A 9 4.59 -3.34 -2.11
CA CYS A 9 4.52 -3.15 -3.55
C CYS A 9 5.87 -3.32 -4.21
N ASN A 10 5.84 -3.81 -5.45
CA ASN A 10 7.00 -3.82 -6.34
C ASN A 10 6.78 -2.74 -7.38
N THR A 11 7.82 -1.95 -7.64
CA THR A 11 7.73 -0.85 -8.60
C THR A 11 8.61 -1.11 -9.81
N ARG A 12 8.23 -0.51 -10.95
CA ARG A 12 9.05 -0.52 -12.15
C ARG A 12 10.36 0.20 -11.83
N PRO A 13 11.50 -0.32 -12.30
CA PRO A 13 12.80 0.31 -12.04
C PRO A 13 12.80 1.80 -12.36
N GLY A 14 13.34 2.60 -11.46
CA GLY A 14 13.45 4.05 -11.61
C GLY A 14 12.22 4.84 -11.19
N THR A 15 11.14 4.17 -10.75
CA THR A 15 9.91 4.88 -10.39
C THR A 15 9.61 4.90 -8.88
N GLY A 16 10.48 4.29 -8.07
CA GLY A 16 10.19 4.08 -6.65
C GLY A 16 9.75 5.31 -5.89
N PHE A 17 10.49 6.42 -6.01
CA PHE A 17 10.13 7.65 -5.27
C PHE A 17 8.88 8.31 -5.81
N ALA A 18 8.66 8.28 -7.13
CA ALA A 18 7.44 8.83 -7.71
C ALA A 18 6.22 8.03 -7.25
N VAL A 19 6.35 6.70 -7.24
CA VAL A 19 5.28 5.82 -6.74
C VAL A 19 5.04 6.06 -5.26
N LEU A 20 6.10 6.20 -4.47
CA LEU A 20 5.96 6.46 -3.03
C LEU A 20 5.12 7.70 -2.76
N ARG A 21 5.37 8.77 -3.49
CA ARG A 21 4.60 10.01 -3.33
C ARG A 21 3.12 9.77 -3.61
N LYS A 22 2.81 9.00 -4.65
CA LYS A 22 1.42 8.69 -4.99
C LYS A 22 0.76 7.79 -3.95
N VAL A 23 1.49 6.81 -3.44
CA VAL A 23 0.97 5.92 -2.40
C VAL A 23 0.59 6.73 -1.17
N LYS A 24 1.42 7.68 -0.76
CA LYS A 24 1.13 8.50 0.40
C LYS A 24 -0.12 9.35 0.25
N GLU A 25 -0.55 9.63 -0.97
CA GLU A 25 -1.76 10.41 -1.24
C GLU A 25 -3.04 9.58 -1.18
N VAL A 26 -2.93 8.26 -1.16
CA VAL A 26 -4.11 7.39 -1.13
C VAL A 26 -4.79 7.51 0.24
N PRO A 27 -6.09 7.84 0.29
CA PRO A 27 -6.81 7.94 1.56
C PRO A 27 -6.75 6.61 2.32
N GLY A 28 -6.43 6.68 3.59
CA GLY A 28 -6.29 5.50 4.44
C GLY A 28 -4.86 5.03 4.64
N ILE A 29 -3.92 5.50 3.81
CA ILE A 29 -2.51 5.22 4.01
C ILE A 29 -2.00 6.08 5.17
N LYS A 30 -1.47 5.43 6.20
CA LYS A 30 -0.97 6.10 7.39
C LYS A 30 0.52 6.37 7.30
N SER A 31 1.26 5.45 6.70
CA SER A 31 2.69 5.62 6.47
C SER A 31 3.11 4.79 5.27
N ALA A 32 4.17 5.22 4.61
CA ALA A 32 4.71 4.48 3.49
C ALA A 32 6.19 4.81 3.34
N TYR A 33 6.95 3.82 2.94
CA TYR A 33 8.39 3.90 2.82
C TYR A 33 8.87 3.23 1.56
N ALA A 34 9.89 3.83 0.93
CA ALA A 34 10.63 3.17 -0.14
C ALA A 34 11.81 2.46 0.53
N CYS A 35 12.03 1.21 0.19
CA CYS A 35 13.03 0.37 0.80
C CYS A 35 13.95 -0.21 -0.26
N TRP A 36 15.13 -0.63 0.14
CA TRP A 36 16.01 -1.40 -0.73
C TRP A 36 15.48 -2.83 -0.81
N GLY A 37 15.60 -3.42 -1.97
CA GLY A 37 15.18 -4.80 -2.17
C GLY A 37 13.76 -4.91 -2.71
N ARG A 38 13.22 -6.11 -2.70
CA ARG A 38 11.87 -6.36 -3.21
C ARG A 38 11.08 -7.12 -2.16
N PRO A 39 9.84 -6.67 -1.83
CA PRO A 39 9.18 -5.46 -2.36
C PRO A 39 9.91 -4.19 -1.94
N ASP A 40 9.76 -3.14 -2.73
CA ASP A 40 10.49 -1.89 -2.50
C ASP A 40 9.62 -0.76 -1.93
N ILE A 41 8.32 -0.94 -1.82
CA ILE A 41 7.42 -0.02 -1.12
C ILE A 41 6.71 -0.79 -0.01
N PHE A 42 6.75 -0.24 1.20
CA PHE A 42 6.05 -0.78 2.36
C PHE A 42 5.10 0.30 2.86
N ALA A 43 3.80 0.00 2.88
CA ALA A 43 2.80 0.94 3.34
C ALA A 43 1.97 0.31 4.45
N PHE A 44 1.57 1.14 5.41
CA PHE A 44 0.64 0.74 6.44
C PHE A 44 -0.65 1.53 6.26
N CYS A 45 -1.79 0.85 6.31
CA CYS A 45 -3.07 1.49 6.09
C CYS A 45 -4.12 1.05 7.10
N GLU A 46 -5.14 1.88 7.23
CA GLU A 46 -6.30 1.58 8.06
C GLU A 46 -7.54 1.88 7.23
N ALA A 47 -8.54 1.02 7.37
CA ALA A 47 -9.82 1.16 6.69
C ALA A 47 -10.93 0.80 7.67
N LYS A 48 -12.15 1.26 7.40
CA LYS A 48 -13.29 0.98 8.26
C LYS A 48 -13.72 -0.48 8.20
N GLY A 49 -13.48 -1.12 7.05
CA GLY A 49 -13.82 -2.51 6.85
C GLY A 49 -13.22 -3.01 5.56
N LEU A 50 -13.53 -4.25 5.21
CA LEU A 50 -12.94 -4.91 4.03
C LEU A 50 -13.29 -4.21 2.72
N ARG A 51 -14.50 -3.66 2.60
CA ARG A 51 -14.91 -2.96 1.39
C ARG A 51 -14.03 -1.75 1.14
N GLU A 52 -13.80 -0.95 2.18
CA GLU A 52 -12.96 0.23 2.09
C GLU A 52 -11.50 -0.16 1.80
N LEU A 53 -11.03 -1.24 2.43
CA LEU A 53 -9.68 -1.74 2.15
C LEU A 53 -9.55 -2.20 0.71
N THR A 54 -10.55 -2.91 0.19
CA THR A 54 -10.57 -3.34 -1.21
C THR A 54 -10.44 -2.15 -2.15
N SER A 55 -11.22 -1.10 -1.89
CA SER A 55 -11.16 0.13 -2.68
C SER A 55 -9.79 0.78 -2.60
N LEU A 56 -9.23 0.87 -1.40
CA LEU A 56 -7.92 1.45 -1.19
C LEU A 56 -6.86 0.74 -2.02
N VAL A 57 -6.88 -0.59 -2.03
CA VAL A 57 -5.88 -1.38 -2.75
C VAL A 57 -6.13 -1.36 -4.26
N PHE A 58 -7.34 -1.72 -4.69
CA PHE A 58 -7.60 -1.90 -6.12
C PHE A 58 -7.82 -0.58 -6.87
N ASP A 59 -8.50 0.38 -6.24
CA ASP A 59 -8.76 1.66 -6.89
C ASP A 59 -7.68 2.70 -6.58
N GLY A 60 -7.00 2.55 -5.45
CA GLY A 60 -5.95 3.48 -5.05
C GLY A 60 -4.57 2.99 -5.48
N ILE A 61 -4.07 1.96 -4.81
CA ILE A 61 -2.68 1.53 -4.97
C ILE A 61 -2.42 0.94 -6.35
N GLN A 62 -3.22 -0.03 -6.78
CA GLN A 62 -2.93 -0.78 -8.01
C GLN A 62 -3.10 0.04 -9.27
N ARG A 63 -3.73 1.21 -9.19
CA ARG A 63 -3.87 2.09 -10.35
C ARG A 63 -2.72 3.07 -10.53
N ILE A 64 -1.80 3.10 -9.58
CA ILE A 64 -0.64 4.00 -9.69
C ILE A 64 0.29 3.49 -10.77
N ASP A 65 0.64 4.38 -11.71
CA ASP A 65 1.61 4.04 -12.74
C ASP A 65 2.96 3.76 -12.08
N GLY A 66 3.57 2.66 -12.46
CA GLY A 66 4.84 2.21 -11.86
C GLY A 66 4.70 1.05 -10.89
N ILE A 67 3.50 0.78 -10.39
CA ILE A 67 3.26 -0.40 -9.57
C ILE A 67 3.20 -1.62 -10.48
N GLU A 68 4.06 -2.61 -10.23
CA GLU A 68 4.07 -3.86 -10.99
C GLU A 68 3.35 -4.97 -10.26
N GLY A 69 3.27 -4.91 -8.95
CA GLY A 69 2.56 -5.90 -8.17
C GLY A 69 2.43 -5.43 -6.73
N SER A 70 1.47 -6.01 -6.03
CA SER A 70 1.27 -5.70 -4.62
C SER A 70 0.77 -6.91 -3.87
N GLU A 71 1.11 -6.95 -2.57
CA GLU A 71 0.57 -7.93 -1.64
C GLU A 71 -0.02 -7.17 -0.47
N THR A 72 -1.21 -7.57 -0.05
CA THR A 72 -1.87 -6.96 1.10
C THR A 72 -1.94 -7.98 2.22
N HIS A 73 -1.39 -7.60 3.37
CA HIS A 73 -1.39 -8.45 4.56
C HIS A 73 -2.26 -7.78 5.63
N ILE A 74 -3.43 -8.34 5.86
CA ILE A 74 -4.34 -7.81 6.86
C ILE A 74 -3.84 -8.25 8.24
N VAL A 75 -3.80 -7.31 9.17
CA VAL A 75 -3.41 -7.64 10.55
C VAL A 75 -4.51 -8.51 11.15
N ALA A 76 -4.14 -9.74 11.50
CA ALA A 76 -5.09 -10.69 12.05
C ALA A 76 -5.36 -10.38 13.52
N GLU A 77 -4.30 -10.09 14.27
CA GLU A 77 -4.42 -9.89 15.71
C GLU A 77 -3.23 -9.09 16.22
N GLU A 78 -3.52 -8.22 17.18
CA GLU A 78 -2.51 -7.41 17.84
C GLU A 78 -2.43 -7.84 19.31
N VAL A 79 -1.25 -8.27 19.76
CA VAL A 79 -1.04 -8.75 21.12
C VAL A 79 -0.03 -7.90 21.87
#